data_f2b833191771b288f698c178d4dece29
#
_entry.id   f2b833191771b288f698c178d4dece29
#
_cell.length_a   1.000
_cell.length_b   1.000
_cell.length_c   1.000
_cell.angle_alpha   90.00
_cell.angle_beta   90.00
_cell.angle_gamma   90.00
#
_symmetry.space_group_name_H-M   'P 1'
#
loop_
_entity.id
_entity.type
_entity.pdbx_description
1 polymer ?
#
loop_
_entity_poly.entity_id
_entity_poly.type
_entity_poly.pdbx_seq_one_letter_code
_entity_poly.pdbx_strand_id
1 'polypeptide(L)'
;MSEPGSNPPAVGVNTRVIHHGESFAGDTGSVMPPIFPTSTFAHGNAGGFDYTRSGNPNFRILDGVLSALEGCHYTTVFGSGVSAITAVVSQLKQGDLVLCEENLLSLIHI
;
A
#
# COMPACT_ATOMS: atom_id res chain seq x y z
N MET A 1 -6.10 28.35 -20.64
CA MET A 1 -6.47 27.31 -21.64
C MET A 1 -5.25 26.43 -21.81
N SER A 2 -5.22 25.30 -21.13
CA SER A 2 -4.17 24.29 -21.26
C SER A 2 -4.49 23.40 -22.47
N GLU A 3 -3.51 23.18 -23.34
CA GLU A 3 -3.66 22.34 -24.52
C GLU A 3 -4.01 20.88 -24.14
N PRO A 4 -4.98 20.26 -24.83
CA PRO A 4 -5.29 18.85 -24.61
C PRO A 4 -4.27 18.00 -25.38
N GLY A 5 -3.33 17.38 -24.69
CA GLY A 5 -2.44 16.38 -25.32
C GLY A 5 -1.03 16.20 -24.78
N SER A 6 -0.58 16.97 -23.80
CA SER A 6 0.72 16.68 -23.17
C SER A 6 0.53 15.67 -22.04
N ASN A 7 0.91 14.41 -22.27
CA ASN A 7 1.18 13.51 -21.18
C ASN A 7 2.14 14.22 -20.20
N PRO A 8 1.85 14.28 -18.90
CA PRO A 8 2.78 14.84 -17.95
C PRO A 8 4.12 14.12 -18.09
N PRO A 9 5.26 14.81 -17.96
CA PRO A 9 6.56 14.19 -18.09
C PRO A 9 6.63 12.98 -17.15
N ALA A 10 7.20 11.88 -17.65
CA ALA A 10 7.35 10.66 -16.88
C ALA A 10 8.13 10.97 -15.60
N VAL A 11 7.45 11.02 -14.49
CA VAL A 11 8.02 11.32 -13.17
C VAL A 11 8.95 10.17 -12.77
N GLY A 12 10.21 10.49 -12.43
CA GLY A 12 11.20 9.50 -12.02
C GLY A 12 10.74 8.69 -10.78
N VAL A 13 11.28 7.48 -10.63
CA VAL A 13 10.96 6.58 -9.52
C VAL A 13 11.11 7.26 -8.16
N ASN A 14 12.26 7.94 -7.94
CA ASN A 14 12.53 8.63 -6.67
C ASN A 14 11.47 9.70 -6.35
N THR A 15 11.07 10.48 -7.37
CA THR A 15 10.05 11.52 -7.21
C THR A 15 8.70 10.90 -6.86
N ARG A 16 8.32 9.80 -7.50
CA ARG A 16 7.08 9.08 -7.17
C ARG A 16 7.07 8.57 -5.73
N VAL A 17 8.18 8.03 -5.25
CA VAL A 17 8.30 7.53 -3.87
C VAL A 17 8.11 8.67 -2.85
N ILE A 18 8.74 9.83 -3.10
CA ILE A 18 8.71 10.94 -2.15
C ILE A 18 7.34 11.61 -2.12
N HIS A 19 6.74 11.86 -3.28
CA HIS A 19 5.54 12.72 -3.40
C HIS A 19 4.21 11.96 -3.41
N HIS A 20 4.22 10.63 -3.39
CA HIS A 20 2.96 9.85 -3.49
C HIS A 20 1.96 10.14 -2.36
N GLY A 21 2.45 10.45 -1.17
CA GLY A 21 1.63 10.69 0.02
C GLY A 21 1.27 12.15 0.29
N GLU A 22 1.58 13.10 -0.61
CA GLU A 22 1.36 14.54 -0.38
C GLU A 22 -0.10 14.89 -0.06
N SER A 23 -1.07 14.17 -0.62
CA SER A 23 -2.49 14.36 -0.33
C SER A 23 -2.85 14.14 1.14
N PHE A 24 -2.02 13.46 1.92
CA PHE A 24 -2.19 13.25 3.34
C PHE A 24 -1.52 14.33 4.21
N ALA A 25 -0.76 15.24 3.61
CA ALA A 25 -0.11 16.33 4.34
C ALA A 25 -1.10 17.38 4.85
N GLY A 26 -2.33 17.41 4.31
CA GLY A 26 -3.34 18.41 4.65
C GLY A 26 -2.85 19.83 4.38
N ASP A 27 -3.21 20.76 5.25
CA ASP A 27 -2.84 22.19 5.12
C ASP A 27 -1.43 22.52 5.60
N THR A 28 -0.63 21.52 5.98
CA THR A 28 0.71 21.74 6.54
C THR A 28 1.75 22.07 5.48
N GLY A 29 1.50 21.76 4.20
CA GLY A 29 2.47 21.89 3.11
C GLY A 29 3.67 20.93 3.24
N SER A 30 3.55 19.88 4.01
CA SER A 30 4.58 18.88 4.22
C SER A 30 4.83 18.10 2.91
N VAL A 31 6.09 17.99 2.49
CA VAL A 31 6.48 17.20 1.30
C VAL A 31 6.34 15.71 1.56
N MET A 32 6.69 15.27 2.78
CA MET A 32 6.50 13.89 3.20
C MET A 32 5.19 13.75 3.98
N PRO A 33 4.44 12.65 3.81
CA PRO A 33 3.23 12.43 4.58
C PRO A 33 3.56 12.32 6.07
N PRO A 34 2.71 12.85 6.97
CA PRO A 34 2.89 12.70 8.40
C PRO A 34 2.73 11.24 8.82
N ILE A 35 3.38 10.88 9.93
CA ILE A 35 3.17 9.58 10.57
C ILE A 35 1.95 9.68 11.48
N PHE A 36 1.01 8.75 11.35
CA PHE A 36 -0.22 8.67 12.13
C PHE A 36 -0.13 7.56 13.19
N PRO A 37 0.40 7.85 14.41
CA PRO A 37 0.58 6.86 15.47
C PRO A 37 -0.68 6.69 16.33
N THR A 38 -1.85 6.93 15.75
CA THR A 38 -3.13 6.81 16.46
C THR A 38 -3.75 5.42 16.28
N SER A 39 -4.46 4.94 17.28
CA SER A 39 -5.26 3.71 17.19
C SER A 39 -6.68 3.97 16.72
N THR A 40 -7.26 5.14 17.02
CA THR A 40 -8.66 5.46 16.81
C THR A 40 -8.80 6.81 16.11
N PHE A 41 -9.76 6.91 15.23
CA PHE A 41 -10.07 8.13 14.47
C PHE A 41 -11.44 8.67 14.88
N ALA A 42 -11.64 9.98 14.74
CA ALA A 42 -12.92 10.61 15.02
C ALA A 42 -14.00 10.13 14.04
N HIS A 43 -15.20 9.88 14.55
CA HIS A 43 -16.33 9.50 13.72
C HIS A 43 -16.63 10.58 12.65
N GLY A 44 -16.95 10.13 11.44
CA GLY A 44 -17.31 11.04 10.35
C GLY A 44 -16.14 11.83 9.76
N ASN A 45 -14.88 11.44 10.02
CA ASN A 45 -13.73 12.08 9.41
C ASN A 45 -13.70 11.90 7.88
N ALA A 46 -13.16 12.88 7.17
CA ALA A 46 -13.11 12.89 5.69
C ALA A 46 -12.30 11.75 5.09
N GLY A 47 -11.34 11.16 5.84
CA GLY A 47 -10.50 10.05 5.39
C GLY A 47 -11.19 8.69 5.42
N GLY A 48 -12.34 8.58 6.09
CA GLY A 48 -13.11 7.34 6.24
C GLY A 48 -12.40 6.30 7.11
N PHE A 49 -11.46 6.73 7.98
CA PHE A 49 -10.79 5.86 8.93
C PHE A 49 -11.60 5.76 10.22
N ASP A 50 -11.52 4.62 10.86
CA ASP A 50 -12.20 4.32 12.12
C ASP A 50 -11.19 3.85 13.16
N TYR A 51 -10.50 2.78 12.87
CA TYR A 51 -9.53 2.15 13.76
C TYR A 51 -8.32 1.62 12.97
N THR A 52 -7.12 1.79 13.51
CA THR A 52 -5.86 1.46 12.81
C THR A 52 -5.78 0.01 12.33
N ARG A 53 -6.36 -0.97 13.06
CA ARG A 53 -6.39 -2.37 12.64
C ARG A 53 -7.17 -2.59 11.35
N SER A 54 -8.23 -1.82 11.12
CA SER A 54 -9.04 -1.88 9.90
C SER A 54 -8.55 -0.94 8.80
N GLY A 55 -7.79 0.10 9.15
CA GLY A 55 -7.21 1.04 8.20
C GLY A 55 -6.51 2.21 8.88
N ASN A 56 -5.40 2.64 8.28
CA ASN A 56 -4.62 3.78 8.75
C ASN A 56 -4.01 4.51 7.54
N PRO A 57 -3.89 5.84 7.55
CA PRO A 57 -3.24 6.57 6.46
C PRO A 57 -1.84 6.05 6.12
N ASN A 58 -1.04 5.62 7.11
CA ASN A 58 0.30 5.08 6.87
C ASN A 58 0.26 3.85 5.94
N PHE A 59 -0.70 2.93 6.15
CA PHE A 59 -0.86 1.75 5.29
C PHE A 59 -1.31 2.16 3.90
N ARG A 60 -2.30 3.04 3.80
CA ARG A 60 -2.83 3.50 2.51
C ARG A 60 -1.78 4.22 1.67
N ILE A 61 -0.91 5.02 2.31
CA ILE A 61 0.21 5.70 1.65
C ILE A 61 1.20 4.66 1.10
N LEU A 62 1.62 3.70 1.93
CA LEU A 62 2.60 2.68 1.54
C LEU A 62 2.05 1.75 0.44
N ASP A 63 0.80 1.31 0.57
CA ASP A 63 0.12 0.53 -0.47
C ASP A 63 0.13 1.27 -1.81
N GLY A 64 -0.19 2.57 -1.79
CA GLY A 64 -0.21 3.40 -2.98
C GLY A 64 1.18 3.59 -3.60
N VAL A 65 2.21 3.84 -2.79
CA VAL A 65 3.61 3.95 -3.27
C VAL A 65 4.02 2.66 -3.96
N LEU A 66 3.81 1.51 -3.32
CA LEU A 66 4.19 0.21 -3.87
C LEU A 66 3.40 -0.11 -5.14
N SER A 67 2.09 0.17 -5.17
CA SER A 67 1.29 0.00 -6.38
C SER A 67 1.83 0.82 -7.55
N ALA A 68 2.23 2.08 -7.28
CA ALA A 68 2.79 2.95 -8.31
C ALA A 68 4.17 2.50 -8.81
N LEU A 69 4.99 1.89 -7.93
CA LEU A 69 6.31 1.38 -8.29
C LEU A 69 6.23 0.09 -9.11
N GLU A 70 5.38 -0.84 -8.68
CA GLU A 70 5.19 -2.15 -9.31
C GLU A 70 4.28 -2.09 -10.55
N GLY A 71 3.64 -0.94 -10.81
CA GLY A 71 2.70 -0.78 -11.92
C GLY A 71 1.44 -1.64 -11.79
N CYS A 72 1.05 -1.97 -10.56
CA CYS A 72 -0.14 -2.77 -10.26
C CYS A 72 -1.31 -1.90 -9.79
N HIS A 73 -2.53 -2.44 -9.87
CA HIS A 73 -3.74 -1.73 -9.46
C HIS A 73 -3.92 -1.68 -7.93
N TYR A 74 -3.47 -2.71 -7.24
CA TYR A 74 -3.64 -2.86 -5.79
C TYR A 74 -2.41 -3.47 -5.17
N THR A 75 -2.08 -3.00 -3.98
CA THR A 75 -1.06 -3.55 -3.10
C THR A 75 -1.64 -3.63 -1.69
N THR A 76 -1.24 -4.60 -0.92
CA THR A 76 -1.60 -4.72 0.48
C THR A 76 -0.35 -5.01 1.30
N VAL A 77 -0.11 -4.21 2.31
CA VAL A 77 1.02 -4.35 3.22
C VAL A 77 0.65 -5.21 4.42
N PHE A 78 1.54 -6.10 4.81
CA PHE A 78 1.39 -6.99 5.95
C PHE A 78 2.52 -6.76 6.97
N GLY A 79 2.26 -7.06 8.23
CA GLY A 79 3.24 -6.95 9.30
C GLY A 79 4.37 -8.00 9.24
N SER A 80 4.22 -9.05 8.40
CA SER A 80 5.23 -10.06 8.16
C SER A 80 5.07 -10.73 6.80
N GLY A 81 6.16 -11.28 6.25
CA GLY A 81 6.13 -12.05 5.01
C GLY A 81 5.24 -13.29 5.11
N VAL A 82 5.22 -13.97 6.26
CA VAL A 82 4.34 -15.13 6.50
C VAL A 82 2.87 -14.73 6.41
N SER A 83 2.49 -13.58 6.97
CA SER A 83 1.10 -13.08 6.85
C SER A 83 0.72 -12.80 5.39
N ALA A 84 1.65 -12.23 4.60
CA ALA A 84 1.42 -11.98 3.17
C ALA A 84 1.24 -13.30 2.39
N ILE A 85 2.10 -14.29 2.63
CA ILE A 85 2.01 -15.61 1.99
C ILE A 85 0.71 -16.31 2.42
N THR A 86 0.35 -16.26 3.70
CA THR A 86 -0.90 -16.84 4.20
C THR A 86 -2.12 -16.22 3.51
N ALA A 87 -2.11 -14.91 3.28
CA ALA A 87 -3.20 -14.25 2.55
C ALA A 87 -3.35 -14.77 1.12
N VAL A 88 -2.25 -15.04 0.42
CA VAL A 88 -2.27 -15.65 -0.91
C VAL A 88 -2.79 -17.08 -0.84
N VAL A 89 -2.21 -17.91 0.04
CA VAL A 89 -2.58 -19.33 0.18
C VAL A 89 -4.03 -19.51 0.59
N SER A 90 -4.57 -18.60 1.40
CA SER A 90 -5.97 -18.64 1.84
C SER A 90 -7.01 -18.46 0.71
N GLN A 91 -6.57 -17.99 -0.46
CA GLN A 91 -7.45 -17.90 -1.65
C GLN A 91 -7.58 -19.24 -2.40
N LEU A 92 -6.71 -20.19 -2.12
CA LEU A 92 -6.70 -21.50 -2.77
C LEU A 92 -7.84 -22.38 -2.28
N LYS A 93 -8.33 -23.20 -3.19
CA LYS A 93 -9.43 -24.15 -2.91
C LYS A 93 -8.90 -25.58 -2.93
N GLN A 94 -9.65 -26.49 -2.36
CA GLN A 94 -9.33 -27.91 -2.47
C GLN A 94 -9.23 -28.35 -3.93
N GLY A 95 -8.09 -28.92 -4.32
CA GLY A 95 -7.79 -29.37 -5.66
C GLY A 95 -6.92 -28.39 -6.49
N ASP A 96 -6.65 -27.19 -5.98
CA ASP A 96 -5.73 -26.27 -6.62
C ASP A 96 -4.28 -26.81 -6.53
N LEU A 97 -3.51 -26.64 -7.58
CA LEU A 97 -2.11 -27.05 -7.65
C LEU A 97 -1.22 -25.82 -7.38
N VAL A 98 -0.35 -25.94 -6.39
CA VAL A 98 0.67 -24.92 -6.08
C VAL A 98 2.04 -25.44 -6.49
N LEU A 99 2.71 -24.70 -7.37
CA LEU A 99 4.10 -24.93 -7.71
C LEU A 99 4.98 -23.93 -6.95
N CYS A 100 5.96 -24.45 -6.24
CA CYS A 100 6.85 -23.63 -5.45
C CYS A 100 8.30 -24.17 -5.54
N GLU A 101 9.27 -23.31 -5.27
CA GLU A 101 10.66 -23.68 -5.17
C GLU A 101 10.92 -24.53 -3.92
N GLU A 102 11.91 -25.41 -3.96
CA GLU A 102 12.28 -26.27 -2.81
C GLU A 102 12.84 -25.47 -1.63
N ASN A 103 13.60 -24.40 -1.91
CA ASN A 103 14.25 -23.56 -0.90
C ASN A 103 13.38 -22.35 -0.51
N LEU A 104 12.19 -22.61 -0.02
CA LEU A 104 11.31 -21.56 0.52
C LEU A 104 11.73 -21.09 1.91
N LEU A 105 11.17 -19.95 2.33
CA LEU A 105 11.29 -19.45 3.69
C LEU A 105 10.92 -20.57 4.69
N SER A 106 11.79 -20.86 5.67
CA SER A 106 11.69 -22.02 6.56
C SER A 106 10.34 -22.22 7.26
N LEU A 107 9.56 -21.14 7.43
CA LEU A 107 8.22 -21.17 8.03
C LEU A 107 7.10 -21.67 7.09
N ILE A 108 7.43 -21.98 5.83
CA ILE A 108 6.46 -22.50 4.85
C ILE A 108 6.51 -24.04 4.79
N HIS A 109 7.56 -24.63 5.35
CA HIS A 109 7.75 -26.08 5.42
C HIS A 109 7.13 -26.75 6.67
N ILE A 110 6.18 -26.10 7.34
CA ILE A 110 5.48 -26.66 8.51
C ILE A 110 4.33 -27.54 8.07
#